data_02f13847adecdb9fa2256419c2a4c934
#
_entry.id   02f13847adecdb9fa2256419c2a4c934
#
_cell.length_a   1.000
_cell.length_b   1.000
_cell.length_c   1.000
_cell.angle_alpha   90.00
_cell.angle_beta   90.00
_cell.angle_gamma   90.00
#
_symmetry.space_group_name_H-M   'P 1'
#
loop_
_entity.id
_entity.type
_entity.pdbx_description
1 polymer ?
#
loop_
_entity_poly.entity_id
_entity_poly.type
_entity_poly.pdbx_seq_one_letter_code
_entity_poly.pdbx_strand_id
1 'polypeptide(L)'
;GTGLLLTPAATQGRTATFMEALFTATSALCVTGHVIVDTPTFWSPFGQGVILALIQIGGFGVMSFATLLGLLVARRLGLRTRLTAVSETHTVAVGDVRRVLAGVALITLAVESVVAAMLTLRWWLGYGENLPDAIWLGVFHAMSAFNNAGFALFSDNLMGFVTDPWICLPICGAI
;
A
#
# COMPACT_ATOMS: atom_id res chain seq x y z
N GLY A 1 10.06 10.72 4.26
CA GLY A 1 9.22 10.93 3.06
C GLY A 1 9.47 12.29 2.42
N THR A 2 8.99 13.36 3.07
CA THR A 2 9.05 14.74 2.52
C THR A 2 10.44 15.14 2.05
N GLY A 3 11.50 14.90 2.83
CA GLY A 3 12.87 15.24 2.45
C GLY A 3 13.36 14.53 1.18
N LEU A 4 12.93 13.29 0.94
CA LEU A 4 13.26 12.55 -0.28
C LEU A 4 12.50 13.11 -1.50
N LEU A 5 11.24 13.50 -1.33
CA LEU A 5 10.43 14.09 -2.39
C LEU A 5 10.85 15.53 -2.75
N LEU A 6 11.60 16.22 -1.87
CA LEU A 6 12.20 17.53 -2.15
C LEU A 6 13.47 17.45 -3.00
N THR A 7 14.05 16.27 -3.15
CA THR A 7 15.27 16.13 -3.95
C THR A 7 14.97 16.35 -5.44
N PRO A 8 15.89 16.97 -6.19
CA PRO A 8 15.70 17.17 -7.64
C PRO A 8 15.51 15.85 -8.41
N ALA A 9 16.03 14.74 -7.87
CA ALA A 9 15.88 13.42 -8.47
C ALA A 9 14.43 12.88 -8.40
N ALA A 10 13.59 13.41 -7.48
CA ALA A 10 12.24 12.91 -7.27
C ALA A 10 11.22 13.47 -8.27
N THR A 11 11.55 14.50 -9.02
CA THR A 11 10.63 15.19 -9.93
C THR A 11 11.10 15.18 -11.37
N GLN A 12 10.15 15.34 -12.31
CA GLN A 12 10.41 15.54 -13.72
C GLN A 12 10.18 17.04 -14.05
N GLY A 13 11.25 17.72 -14.47
CA GLY A 13 11.19 19.14 -14.83
C GLY A 13 11.52 20.06 -13.65
N ARG A 14 10.51 20.69 -13.03
CA ARG A 14 10.73 21.57 -11.87
C ARG A 14 10.80 20.81 -10.56
N THR A 15 11.57 21.32 -9.61
CA THR A 15 11.61 20.77 -8.24
C THR A 15 10.28 20.98 -7.51
N ALA A 16 9.93 20.03 -6.66
CA ALA A 16 8.74 20.14 -5.81
C ALA A 16 8.90 21.27 -4.78
N THR A 17 7.85 22.00 -4.53
CA THR A 17 7.78 22.91 -3.39
C THR A 17 7.64 22.10 -2.09
N PHE A 18 7.98 22.73 -0.96
CA PHE A 18 7.82 22.08 0.36
C PHE A 18 6.39 21.58 0.59
N MET A 19 5.38 22.36 0.19
CA MET A 19 3.98 21.98 0.37
C MET A 19 3.58 20.79 -0.51
N GLU A 20 4.03 20.73 -1.76
CA GLU A 20 3.77 19.59 -2.65
C GLU A 20 4.39 18.31 -2.12
N ALA A 21 5.64 18.38 -1.66
CA ALA A 21 6.35 17.23 -1.10
C ALA A 21 5.74 16.79 0.24
N LEU A 22 5.38 17.72 1.12
CA LEU A 22 4.77 17.43 2.42
C LEU A 22 3.38 16.82 2.24
N PHE A 23 2.55 17.44 1.40
CA PHE A 23 1.19 16.96 1.14
C PHE A 23 1.20 15.55 0.55
N THR A 24 2.01 15.33 -0.51
CA THR A 24 2.12 14.01 -1.14
C THR A 24 2.66 12.96 -0.18
N ALA A 25 3.71 13.28 0.60
CA ALA A 25 4.26 12.35 1.59
C ALA A 25 3.23 11.99 2.68
N THR A 26 2.46 12.98 3.14
CA THR A 26 1.41 12.76 4.15
C THR A 26 0.27 11.94 3.57
N SER A 27 -0.19 12.28 2.37
CA SER A 27 -1.25 11.55 1.67
C SER A 27 -0.86 10.08 1.42
N ALA A 28 0.38 9.83 0.99
CA ALA A 28 0.88 8.48 0.78
C ALA A 28 1.00 7.70 2.09
N LEU A 29 1.57 8.28 3.13
CA LEU A 29 1.76 7.63 4.43
C LEU A 29 0.43 7.39 5.17
N CYS A 30 -0.51 8.33 5.08
CA CYS A 30 -1.85 8.18 5.66
C CYS A 30 -2.82 7.42 4.75
N VAL A 31 -2.36 6.97 3.59
CA VAL A 31 -3.14 6.15 2.64
C VAL A 31 -4.46 6.86 2.24
N THR A 32 -4.39 8.16 1.96
CA THR A 32 -5.59 8.97 1.65
C THR A 32 -5.82 9.20 0.15
N GLY A 33 -4.78 9.03 -0.68
CA GLY A 33 -4.88 9.12 -2.14
C GLY A 33 -5.12 10.50 -2.73
N HIS A 34 -5.05 11.55 -1.93
CA HIS A 34 -5.21 12.90 -2.44
C HIS A 34 -3.91 13.38 -3.09
N VAL A 35 -4.03 13.95 -4.29
CA VAL A 35 -2.92 14.49 -5.06
C VAL A 35 -3.16 15.97 -5.38
N ILE A 36 -2.11 16.78 -5.32
CA ILE A 36 -2.11 18.19 -5.73
C ILE A 36 -1.25 18.44 -6.96
N VAL A 37 -0.51 17.43 -7.38
CA VAL A 37 0.24 17.37 -8.63
C VAL A 37 -0.03 16.02 -9.29
N ASP A 38 0.00 15.98 -10.61
CA ASP A 38 -0.25 14.74 -11.35
C ASP A 38 0.89 13.74 -11.13
N THR A 39 0.55 12.57 -10.58
CA THR A 39 1.55 11.59 -10.14
C THR A 39 2.43 11.06 -11.27
N PRO A 40 1.89 10.67 -12.45
CA PRO A 40 2.71 10.09 -13.52
C PRO A 40 3.63 11.10 -14.21
N THR A 41 3.23 12.37 -14.29
CA THR A 41 3.96 13.38 -15.07
C THR A 41 4.87 14.24 -14.22
N PHE A 42 4.54 14.43 -12.94
CA PHE A 42 5.31 15.29 -12.05
C PHE A 42 6.44 14.53 -11.32
N TRP A 43 6.13 13.31 -10.79
CA TRP A 43 7.10 12.53 -10.05
C TRP A 43 7.93 11.63 -10.98
N SER A 44 9.25 11.68 -10.85
CA SER A 44 10.15 10.76 -11.53
C SER A 44 9.92 9.31 -11.03
N PRO A 45 10.46 8.29 -11.71
CA PRO A 45 10.41 6.91 -11.20
C PRO A 45 10.96 6.77 -9.78
N PHE A 46 11.96 7.57 -9.41
CA PHE A 46 12.46 7.63 -8.04
C PHE A 46 11.42 8.23 -7.08
N GLY A 47 10.78 9.35 -7.44
CA GLY A 47 9.72 9.97 -6.65
C GLY A 47 8.51 9.04 -6.48
N GLN A 48 8.09 8.38 -7.55
CA GLN A 48 7.04 7.35 -7.52
C GLN A 48 7.41 6.19 -6.59
N GLY A 49 8.67 5.74 -6.61
CA GLY A 49 9.19 4.72 -5.69
C GLY A 49 9.16 5.16 -4.22
N VAL A 50 9.46 6.43 -3.95
CA VAL A 50 9.33 7.00 -2.59
C VAL A 50 7.86 7.02 -2.16
N ILE A 51 6.94 7.43 -3.03
CA ILE A 51 5.50 7.42 -2.76
C ILE A 51 5.04 5.99 -2.45
N LEU A 52 5.44 5.01 -3.26
CA LEU A 52 5.11 3.60 -3.09
C LEU A 52 5.63 3.06 -1.75
N ALA A 53 6.86 3.38 -1.37
CA ALA A 53 7.42 2.99 -0.08
C ALA A 53 6.65 3.61 1.10
N LEU A 54 6.20 4.86 0.97
CA LEU A 54 5.38 5.51 1.99
C LEU A 54 4.00 4.87 2.12
N ILE A 55 3.36 4.51 1.01
CA ILE A 55 2.09 3.76 0.98
C ILE A 55 2.27 2.43 1.73
N GLN A 56 3.33 1.68 1.43
CA GLN A 56 3.59 0.39 2.06
C GLN A 56 3.83 0.50 3.56
N ILE A 57 4.62 1.49 3.99
CA ILE A 57 4.86 1.75 5.42
C ILE A 57 3.56 2.16 6.12
N GLY A 58 2.76 3.03 5.51
CA GLY A 58 1.49 3.52 6.05
C GLY A 58 0.45 2.41 6.17
N GLY A 59 0.20 1.67 5.09
CA GLY A 59 -0.78 0.58 5.05
C GLY A 59 -0.42 -0.56 6.00
N PHE A 60 0.85 -1.01 5.98
CA PHE A 60 1.32 -2.01 6.93
C PHE A 60 1.21 -1.53 8.39
N GLY A 61 1.51 -0.25 8.65
CA GLY A 61 1.38 0.35 9.97
C GLY A 61 -0.05 0.33 10.50
N VAL A 62 -1.02 0.74 9.67
CA VAL A 62 -2.46 0.75 10.02
C VAL A 62 -2.97 -0.67 10.25
N MET A 63 -2.68 -1.62 9.36
CA MET A 63 -3.09 -3.02 9.48
C MET A 63 -2.50 -3.67 10.74
N SER A 64 -1.22 -3.44 11.00
CA SER A 64 -0.53 -3.97 12.18
C SER A 64 -1.13 -3.42 13.48
N PHE A 65 -1.39 -2.11 13.52
CA PHE A 65 -2.00 -1.45 14.68
C PHE A 65 -3.42 -1.96 14.94
N ALA A 66 -4.26 -2.06 13.90
CA ALA A 66 -5.61 -2.61 14.01
C ALA A 66 -5.62 -4.06 14.52
N THR A 67 -4.72 -4.89 13.99
CA THR A 67 -4.57 -6.29 14.41
C THR A 67 -4.14 -6.39 15.87
N LEU A 68 -3.17 -5.59 16.30
CA LEU A 68 -2.71 -5.57 17.70
C LEU A 68 -3.80 -5.08 18.65
N LEU A 69 -4.56 -4.03 18.27
CA LEU A 69 -5.71 -3.57 19.05
C LEU A 69 -6.77 -4.66 19.15
N GLY A 70 -7.10 -5.34 18.05
CA GLY A 70 -8.04 -6.45 18.04
C GLY A 70 -7.63 -7.57 19.02
N LEU A 71 -6.36 -7.93 19.02
CA LEU A 71 -5.81 -8.92 19.98
C LEU A 71 -5.92 -8.45 21.43
N LEU A 72 -5.63 -7.18 21.72
CA LEU A 72 -5.75 -6.61 23.06
C LEU A 72 -7.20 -6.61 23.56
N VAL A 73 -8.16 -6.23 22.69
CA VAL A 73 -9.59 -6.22 23.00
C VAL A 73 -10.10 -7.66 23.20
N ALA A 74 -9.77 -8.58 22.29
CA ALA A 74 -10.15 -9.99 22.40
C ALA A 74 -9.66 -10.63 23.71
N ARG A 75 -8.45 -10.28 24.15
CA ARG A 75 -7.91 -10.75 25.44
C ARG A 75 -8.67 -10.20 26.64
N ARG A 76 -9.12 -8.93 26.60
CA ARG A 76 -9.94 -8.35 27.68
C ARG A 76 -11.33 -9.02 27.79
N LEU A 77 -11.92 -9.41 26.66
CA LEU A 77 -13.21 -10.12 26.63
C LEU A 77 -13.06 -11.56 27.12
N GLY A 78 -11.91 -12.22 26.85
CA GLY A 78 -11.60 -13.57 27.37
C GLY A 78 -11.35 -13.64 28.87
N LEU A 79 -11.04 -12.52 29.54
CA LEU A 79 -10.87 -12.45 31.00
C LEU A 79 -12.20 -12.67 31.77
N ARG A 80 -13.35 -12.34 31.21
CA ARG A 80 -14.65 -12.63 31.83
C ARG A 80 -15.00 -14.12 31.85
N THR A 81 -14.53 -14.88 30.87
CA THR A 81 -14.69 -16.34 30.78
C THR A 81 -13.63 -17.12 31.58
N ARG A 82 -12.50 -16.46 31.90
CA ARG A 82 -11.38 -17.07 32.65
C ARG A 82 -11.52 -17.02 34.17
N LEU A 83 -12.53 -16.36 34.72
CA LEU A 83 -12.81 -16.40 36.18
C LEU A 83 -13.29 -17.77 36.65
N THR A 84 -13.52 -18.72 35.72
CA THR A 84 -13.87 -20.13 36.07
C THR A 84 -12.76 -21.14 35.76
N ALA A 85 -11.63 -20.73 35.22
CA ALA A 85 -10.49 -21.62 34.94
C ALA A 85 -9.20 -21.02 35.52
N VAL A 86 -8.85 -21.50 36.68
CA VAL A 86 -7.60 -21.22 37.42
C VAL A 86 -6.41 -21.72 36.61
N SER A 87 -5.36 -20.88 36.59
CA SER A 87 -3.97 -21.14 36.19
C SER A 87 -3.70 -21.34 34.69
N GLU A 88 -3.31 -20.25 34.07
CA GLU A 88 -2.10 -20.16 33.25
C GLU A 88 -1.88 -18.68 32.80
N THR A 89 -0.93 -18.03 33.46
CA THR A 89 -0.45 -16.69 33.12
C THR A 89 0.34 -16.77 31.81
N HIS A 90 -0.35 -16.63 30.68
CA HIS A 90 0.34 -16.29 29.46
C HIS A 90 0.39 -14.75 29.32
N THR A 91 1.48 -14.18 29.83
CA THR A 91 1.93 -12.86 29.39
C THR A 91 2.01 -12.86 27.87
N VAL A 92 1.57 -11.76 27.20
CA VAL A 92 1.77 -11.56 25.77
C VAL A 92 3.28 -11.59 25.54
N ALA A 93 3.81 -12.73 25.13
CA ALA A 93 5.21 -12.83 24.78
C ALA A 93 5.47 -11.96 23.56
N VAL A 94 6.58 -11.23 23.54
CA VAL A 94 7.02 -10.42 22.38
C VAL A 94 7.06 -11.30 21.11
N GLY A 95 7.24 -12.60 21.25
CA GLY A 95 7.16 -13.58 20.17
C GLY A 95 5.80 -13.70 19.50
N ASP A 96 4.69 -13.49 20.23
CA ASP A 96 3.34 -13.53 19.65
C ASP A 96 3.11 -12.31 18.72
N VAL A 97 3.55 -11.13 19.14
CA VAL A 97 3.47 -9.90 18.34
C VAL A 97 4.28 -10.04 17.05
N ARG A 98 5.52 -10.55 17.15
CA ARG A 98 6.38 -10.76 15.99
C ARG A 98 5.76 -11.76 15.00
N ARG A 99 5.17 -12.84 15.48
CA ARG A 99 4.50 -13.84 14.63
C ARG A 99 3.30 -13.23 13.89
N VAL A 100 2.50 -12.43 14.58
CA VAL A 100 1.35 -11.74 13.98
C VAL A 100 1.81 -10.74 12.92
N LEU A 101 2.81 -9.90 13.22
CA LEU A 101 3.35 -8.95 12.25
C LEU A 101 3.95 -9.64 11.02
N ALA A 102 4.67 -10.74 11.22
CA ALA A 102 5.21 -11.54 10.12
C ALA A 102 4.08 -12.17 9.27
N GLY A 103 3.00 -12.62 9.90
CA GLY A 103 1.82 -13.13 9.21
C GLY A 103 1.15 -12.07 8.36
N VAL A 104 0.94 -10.87 8.90
CA VAL A 104 0.39 -9.73 8.16
C VAL A 104 1.29 -9.40 6.97
N ALA A 105 2.61 -9.27 7.18
CA ALA A 105 3.55 -8.97 6.10
C ALA A 105 3.54 -10.04 4.99
N LEU A 106 3.48 -11.32 5.36
CA LEU A 106 3.44 -12.41 4.40
C LEU A 106 2.16 -12.39 3.55
N ILE A 107 1.00 -12.17 4.17
CA ILE A 107 -0.29 -12.08 3.47
C ILE A 107 -0.30 -10.88 2.54
N THR A 108 0.14 -9.71 3.02
CA THR A 108 0.30 -8.49 2.22
C THR A 108 1.12 -8.76 0.96
N LEU A 109 2.35 -9.26 1.13
CA LEU A 109 3.24 -9.55 0.01
C LEU A 109 2.67 -10.61 -0.95
N ALA A 110 1.99 -11.62 -0.43
CA ALA A 110 1.38 -12.65 -1.27
C ALA A 110 0.25 -12.08 -2.15
N VAL A 111 -0.67 -11.33 -1.56
CA VAL A 111 -1.79 -10.72 -2.30
C VAL A 111 -1.27 -9.69 -3.31
N GLU A 112 -0.41 -8.77 -2.87
CA GLU A 112 0.21 -7.77 -3.75
C GLU A 112 0.95 -8.43 -4.93
N SER A 113 1.69 -9.50 -4.69
CA SER A 113 2.42 -10.21 -5.76
C SER A 113 1.47 -10.85 -6.78
N VAL A 114 0.38 -11.47 -6.32
CA VAL A 114 -0.62 -12.08 -7.23
C VAL A 114 -1.30 -11.01 -8.06
N VAL A 115 -1.77 -9.94 -7.45
CA VAL A 115 -2.44 -8.83 -8.15
C VAL A 115 -1.47 -8.13 -9.10
N ALA A 116 -0.24 -7.87 -8.67
CA ALA A 116 0.81 -7.29 -9.53
C ALA A 116 1.08 -8.15 -10.75
N ALA A 117 1.17 -9.49 -10.60
CA ALA A 117 1.37 -10.39 -11.73
C ALA A 117 0.18 -10.36 -12.71
N MET A 118 -1.06 -10.35 -12.21
CA MET A 118 -2.26 -10.26 -13.04
C MET A 118 -2.30 -8.97 -13.85
N LEU A 119 -2.06 -7.83 -13.20
CA LEU A 119 -2.03 -6.52 -13.83
C LEU A 119 -0.88 -6.38 -14.83
N THR A 120 0.32 -6.84 -14.46
CA THR A 120 1.49 -6.86 -15.36
C THR A 120 1.20 -7.66 -16.64
N LEU A 121 0.66 -8.87 -16.51
CA LEU A 121 0.31 -9.70 -17.66
C LEU A 121 -0.73 -9.02 -18.55
N ARG A 122 -1.72 -8.33 -17.94
CA ARG A 122 -2.76 -7.64 -18.70
C ARG A 122 -2.20 -6.45 -19.48
N TRP A 123 -1.37 -5.60 -18.86
CA TRP A 123 -0.76 -4.44 -19.56
C TRP A 123 0.26 -4.90 -20.61
N TRP A 124 1.06 -5.91 -20.32
CA TRP A 124 2.04 -6.43 -21.27
C TRP A 124 1.38 -7.09 -22.48
N LEU A 125 0.45 -8.04 -22.28
CA LEU A 125 -0.15 -8.83 -23.36
C LEU A 125 -1.36 -8.15 -24.00
N GLY A 126 -2.11 -7.36 -23.25
CA GLY A 126 -3.36 -6.75 -23.71
C GLY A 126 -3.21 -5.35 -24.28
N TYR A 127 -2.30 -4.56 -23.71
CA TYR A 127 -2.09 -3.16 -24.12
C TYR A 127 -0.76 -2.94 -24.85
N GLY A 128 0.10 -3.96 -24.90
CA GLY A 128 1.37 -3.90 -25.65
C GLY A 128 2.44 -3.05 -24.96
N GLU A 129 2.28 -2.79 -23.67
CA GLU A 129 3.33 -2.13 -22.88
C GLU A 129 4.60 -2.98 -22.89
N ASN A 130 5.77 -2.34 -22.84
CA ASN A 130 7.00 -3.09 -22.67
C ASN A 130 7.05 -3.74 -21.27
N LEU A 131 7.73 -4.86 -21.14
CA LEU A 131 7.73 -5.65 -19.90
C LEU A 131 8.18 -4.88 -18.65
N PRO A 132 9.26 -4.06 -18.68
CA PRO A 132 9.65 -3.25 -17.50
C PRO A 132 8.58 -2.26 -17.05
N ASP A 133 7.93 -1.56 -17.98
CA ASP A 133 6.88 -0.59 -17.66
C ASP A 133 5.62 -1.30 -17.17
N ALA A 134 5.24 -2.42 -17.80
CA ALA A 134 4.12 -3.25 -17.35
C ALA A 134 4.34 -3.79 -15.92
N ILE A 135 5.56 -4.20 -15.56
CA ILE A 135 5.91 -4.61 -14.19
C ILE A 135 5.76 -3.44 -13.23
N TRP A 136 6.29 -2.27 -13.59
CA TRP A 136 6.20 -1.08 -12.74
C TRP A 136 4.74 -0.67 -12.49
N LEU A 137 3.94 -0.61 -13.55
CA LEU A 137 2.50 -0.35 -13.46
C LEU A 137 1.79 -1.39 -12.59
N GLY A 138 2.07 -2.68 -12.82
CA GLY A 138 1.47 -3.78 -12.07
C GLY A 138 1.78 -3.71 -10.58
N VAL A 139 3.04 -3.54 -10.22
CA VAL A 139 3.48 -3.43 -8.82
C VAL A 139 2.90 -2.19 -8.16
N PHE A 140 2.99 -1.03 -8.82
CA PHE A 140 2.50 0.23 -8.26
C PHE A 140 0.99 0.17 -7.95
N HIS A 141 0.19 -0.28 -8.93
CA HIS A 141 -1.27 -0.31 -8.74
C HIS A 141 -1.71 -1.43 -7.80
N ALA A 142 -1.01 -2.58 -7.77
CA ALA A 142 -1.31 -3.64 -6.80
C ALA A 142 -1.10 -3.18 -5.36
N MET A 143 0.04 -2.53 -5.07
CA MET A 143 0.34 -1.99 -3.74
C MET A 143 -0.59 -0.84 -3.39
N SER A 144 -0.89 0.06 -4.33
CA SER A 144 -1.82 1.16 -4.13
C SER A 144 -3.24 0.66 -3.83
N ALA A 145 -3.72 -0.36 -4.55
CA ALA A 145 -5.03 -0.97 -4.34
C ALA A 145 -5.10 -1.72 -3.01
N PHE A 146 -4.18 -2.62 -2.73
CA PHE A 146 -4.19 -3.42 -1.50
C PHE A 146 -4.16 -2.57 -0.24
N ASN A 147 -3.37 -1.49 -0.26
CA ASN A 147 -3.32 -0.56 0.86
C ASN A 147 -4.44 0.49 0.85
N ASN A 148 -5.37 0.47 -0.12
CA ASN A 148 -6.41 1.49 -0.29
C ASN A 148 -5.85 2.91 -0.48
N ALA A 149 -4.68 3.05 -1.11
CA ALA A 149 -3.97 4.32 -1.18
C ALA A 149 -4.51 5.29 -2.23
N GLY A 150 -5.14 4.78 -3.31
CA GLY A 150 -5.77 5.61 -4.34
C GLY A 150 -4.82 6.37 -5.27
N PHE A 151 -3.50 6.13 -5.20
CA PHE A 151 -2.54 6.68 -6.15
C PHE A 151 -2.52 5.84 -7.44
N ALA A 152 -2.46 6.51 -8.58
CA ALA A 152 -2.33 5.89 -9.89
C ALA A 152 -1.20 6.53 -10.72
N LEU A 153 -0.67 5.76 -11.68
CA LEU A 153 0.32 6.23 -12.65
C LEU A 153 -0.32 6.59 -14.00
N PHE A 154 -1.59 6.96 -13.97
CA PHE A 154 -2.35 7.49 -15.09
C PHE A 154 -3.00 8.80 -14.67
N SER A 155 -2.96 9.84 -15.52
CA SER A 155 -3.48 11.17 -15.18
C SER A 155 -5.00 11.19 -15.02
N ASP A 156 -5.71 10.27 -15.67
CA ASP A 156 -7.14 10.03 -15.54
C ASP A 156 -7.48 8.92 -14.51
N ASN A 157 -6.52 8.57 -13.65
CA ASN A 157 -6.58 7.39 -12.79
C ASN A 157 -6.77 6.10 -13.61
N LEU A 158 -7.82 5.34 -13.36
CA LEU A 158 -8.13 4.10 -14.08
C LEU A 158 -9.35 4.23 -15.00
N MET A 159 -9.75 5.47 -15.34
CA MET A 159 -10.94 5.72 -16.18
C MET A 159 -10.79 5.11 -17.57
N GLY A 160 -9.58 5.12 -18.14
CA GLY A 160 -9.28 4.49 -19.42
C GLY A 160 -9.47 2.97 -19.44
N PHE A 161 -9.55 2.31 -18.25
CA PHE A 161 -9.67 0.86 -18.10
C PHE A 161 -11.01 0.41 -17.53
N VAL A 162 -12.00 1.30 -17.39
CA VAL A 162 -13.29 1.03 -16.74
C VAL A 162 -14.05 -0.14 -17.34
N THR A 163 -13.87 -0.42 -18.64
CA THR A 163 -14.49 -1.54 -19.34
C THR A 163 -13.67 -2.83 -19.32
N ASP A 164 -12.48 -2.80 -18.72
CA ASP A 164 -11.59 -3.96 -18.67
C ASP A 164 -11.73 -4.72 -17.33
N PRO A 165 -12.45 -5.86 -17.32
CA PRO A 165 -12.62 -6.64 -16.11
C PRO A 165 -11.32 -7.25 -15.60
N TRP A 166 -10.31 -7.48 -16.46
CA TRP A 166 -9.01 -8.03 -16.06
C TRP A 166 -8.11 -7.00 -15.34
N ILE A 167 -8.47 -5.73 -15.38
CA ILE A 167 -7.85 -4.69 -14.55
C ILE A 167 -8.72 -4.38 -13.35
N CYS A 168 -10.03 -4.13 -13.57
CA CYS A 168 -10.93 -3.70 -12.51
C CYS A 168 -11.15 -4.76 -11.43
N LEU A 169 -11.37 -6.06 -11.80
CA LEU A 169 -11.64 -7.10 -10.82
C LEU A 169 -10.46 -7.42 -9.90
N PRO A 170 -9.19 -7.56 -10.40
CA PRO A 170 -8.06 -7.73 -9.50
C PRO A 170 -7.86 -6.56 -8.54
N ILE A 171 -8.05 -5.32 -8.99
CA ILE A 171 -7.96 -4.12 -8.15
C ILE A 171 -9.07 -4.13 -7.10
N CYS A 172 -10.33 -4.37 -7.49
CA CYS A 172 -11.44 -4.46 -6.55
C CYS A 172 -11.29 -5.61 -5.54
N GLY A 173 -10.69 -6.73 -5.97
CA GLY A 173 -10.44 -7.87 -5.10
C GLY A 173 -9.24 -7.67 -4.15
N ALA A 174 -8.35 -6.71 -4.46
CA ALA A 174 -7.23 -6.34 -3.61
C ALA A 174 -7.63 -5.40 -2.47
N ILE A 175 -8.66 -4.57 -2.69
CA ILE A 175 -9.23 -3.63 -1.72
C ILE A 175 -10.05 -4.39 -0.66
#